data_0f3b81929f1593fe15847395260dfba1
#
_entry.id   0f3b81929f1593fe15847395260dfba1
#
_cell.length_a   1.000
_cell.length_b   1.000
_cell.length_c   1.000
_cell.angle_alpha   90.00
_cell.angle_beta   90.00
_cell.angle_gamma   90.00
#
_symmetry.space_group_name_H-M   'P 1'
#
loop_
_entity.id
_entity.type
_entity.pdbx_description
1 polymer ?
#
loop_
_entity_poly.entity_id
_entity_poly.type
_entity_poly.pdbx_seq_one_letter_code
_entity_poly.pdbx_strand_id
1 'polypeptide(L)'
;MLKYPHLFQPIRIGNMLVPNRICHVPTDVSSSNADGSVSERDIHHHSQLAKGGVGLIIVGATSPDAATGRPTVTGLVADSDTQIPGL
;
A
#
# COMPACT_ATOMS: atom_id res chain seq x y z
N MET A 1 -5.52 22.27 20.71
CA MET A 1 -4.24 21.64 21.10
C MET A 1 -4.25 20.16 20.73
N LEU A 2 -3.18 19.70 20.12
CA LEU A 2 -3.04 18.28 19.78
C LEU A 2 -2.72 17.47 21.05
N LYS A 3 -3.44 16.36 21.25
CA LYS A 3 -3.21 15.48 22.40
C LYS A 3 -1.87 14.71 22.28
N TYR A 4 -1.46 14.40 21.06
CA TYR A 4 -0.22 13.67 20.77
C TYR A 4 0.63 14.47 19.79
N PRO A 5 1.30 15.53 20.23
CA PRO A 5 1.98 16.45 19.31
C PRO A 5 3.12 15.81 18.52
N HIS A 6 3.84 14.85 19.10
CA HIS A 6 4.94 14.19 18.40
C HIS A 6 4.46 13.27 17.28
N LEU A 7 3.30 12.65 17.45
CA LEU A 7 2.73 11.75 16.46
C LEU A 7 2.40 12.49 15.15
N PHE A 8 2.01 13.76 15.24
CA PHE A 8 1.58 14.56 14.11
C PHE A 8 2.68 15.47 13.56
N GLN A 9 3.91 15.34 14.06
CA GLN A 9 5.04 16.06 13.50
C GLN A 9 5.56 15.38 12.23
N PRO A 10 5.97 16.16 11.22
CA PRO A 10 6.64 15.59 10.06
C PRO A 10 7.92 14.85 10.43
N ILE A 11 8.29 13.88 9.61
CA ILE A 11 9.55 13.16 9.73
C ILE A 11 10.15 12.97 8.33
N ARG A 12 11.46 13.08 8.25
CA ARG A 12 12.17 12.83 7.01
C ARG A 12 12.72 11.40 7.00
N ILE A 13 12.42 10.67 5.92
CA ILE A 13 12.97 9.34 5.68
C ILE A 13 13.80 9.44 4.41
N GLY A 14 15.13 9.48 4.55
CA GLY A 14 16.01 9.80 3.42
C GLY A 14 15.67 11.18 2.87
N ASN A 15 15.32 11.24 1.58
CA ASN A 15 14.90 12.48 0.92
C ASN A 15 13.38 12.70 0.92
N MET A 16 12.61 11.80 1.56
CA MET A 16 11.17 11.88 1.59
C MET A 16 10.70 12.53 2.89
N LEU A 17 9.89 13.59 2.77
CA LEU A 17 9.25 14.22 3.91
C LEU A 17 7.86 13.59 4.11
N VAL A 18 7.66 12.95 5.25
CA VAL A 18 6.39 12.31 5.61
C VAL A 18 5.66 13.23 6.60
N PRO A 19 4.37 13.54 6.34
CA PRO A 19 3.67 14.61 7.09
C PRO A 19 3.37 14.29 8.56
N ASN A 20 3.34 13.02 8.92
CA ASN A 20 3.15 12.60 10.31
C ASN A 20 3.80 11.23 10.53
N ARG A 21 3.77 10.74 11.75
CA ARG A 21 4.45 9.51 12.14
C ARG A 21 3.54 8.30 12.22
N ILE A 22 2.40 8.35 11.53
CA ILE A 22 1.47 7.24 11.45
C ILE A 22 1.74 6.49 10.14
N CYS A 23 2.04 5.21 10.26
CA CYS A 23 2.28 4.34 9.11
C CYS A 23 1.23 3.23 9.06
N HIS A 24 0.58 3.08 7.91
CA HIS A 24 -0.22 1.89 7.62
C HIS A 24 0.73 0.80 7.14
N VAL A 25 0.96 -0.19 7.99
CA VAL A 25 1.91 -1.27 7.72
C VAL A 25 1.38 -2.22 6.64
N PRO A 26 2.24 -3.03 6.01
CA PRO A 26 1.83 -3.96 4.97
C PRO A 26 0.70 -4.87 5.46
N THR A 27 -0.43 -4.85 4.74
CA THR A 27 -1.60 -5.67 5.06
C THR A 27 -2.14 -6.24 3.76
N ASP A 28 -2.30 -7.56 3.70
CA ASP A 28 -2.90 -8.22 2.55
C ASP A 28 -4.41 -8.07 2.62
N VAL A 29 -4.98 -7.32 1.68
CA VAL A 29 -6.43 -7.07 1.63
C VAL A 29 -7.15 -8.01 0.66
N SER A 30 -6.42 -8.84 -0.08
CA SER A 30 -6.97 -9.89 -0.98
C SER A 30 -8.05 -9.35 -1.91
N SER A 31 -7.85 -8.16 -2.47
CA SER A 31 -8.84 -7.48 -3.31
C SER A 31 -8.40 -7.28 -4.75
N SER A 32 -7.23 -7.80 -5.12
CA SER A 32 -6.67 -7.63 -6.46
C SER A 32 -7.42 -8.48 -7.49
N ASN A 33 -7.21 -8.17 -8.76
CA ASN A 33 -7.77 -8.96 -9.85
C ASN A 33 -7.20 -10.39 -9.86
N ALA A 34 -7.90 -11.30 -10.52
CA ALA A 34 -7.46 -12.71 -10.57
C ALA A 34 -6.07 -12.88 -11.20
N ASP A 35 -5.69 -12.02 -12.12
CA ASP A 35 -4.36 -12.03 -12.74
C ASP A 35 -3.27 -11.36 -11.89
N GLY A 36 -3.64 -10.86 -10.71
CA GLY A 36 -2.71 -10.18 -9.80
C GLY A 36 -2.52 -8.70 -10.06
N SER A 37 -3.19 -8.13 -11.06
CA SER A 37 -3.13 -6.70 -11.31
C SER A 37 -3.95 -5.92 -10.29
N VAL A 38 -3.64 -4.63 -10.16
CA VAL A 38 -4.33 -3.73 -9.25
C VAL A 38 -5.79 -3.58 -9.68
N SER A 39 -6.71 -3.80 -8.74
CA SER A 39 -8.14 -3.66 -8.98
C SER A 39 -8.63 -2.27 -8.57
N GLU A 40 -9.86 -1.94 -8.99
CA GLU A 40 -10.54 -0.73 -8.51
C GLU A 40 -10.69 -0.75 -6.98
N ARG A 41 -10.88 -1.92 -6.39
CA ARG A 41 -10.96 -2.07 -4.93
C ARG A 41 -9.64 -1.73 -4.25
N ASP A 42 -8.51 -2.14 -4.82
CA ASP A 42 -7.19 -1.81 -4.30
C ASP A 42 -6.98 -0.30 -4.29
N ILE A 43 -7.30 0.35 -5.40
CA ILE A 43 -7.17 1.81 -5.53
C ILE A 43 -8.07 2.52 -4.51
N HIS A 44 -9.33 2.10 -4.40
CA HIS A 44 -10.27 2.69 -3.46
C HIS A 44 -9.79 2.54 -2.01
N HIS A 45 -9.34 1.34 -1.63
CA HIS A 45 -8.86 1.06 -0.28
C HIS A 45 -7.70 1.97 0.10
N HIS A 46 -6.67 2.04 -0.73
CA HIS A 46 -5.50 2.88 -0.46
C HIS A 46 -5.85 4.37 -0.50
N SER A 47 -6.75 4.77 -1.38
CA SER A 47 -7.24 6.15 -1.43
C SER A 47 -7.95 6.56 -0.16
N GLN A 48 -8.76 5.69 0.43
CA GLN A 48 -9.45 5.98 1.69
C GLN A 48 -8.48 6.10 2.85
N LEU A 49 -7.46 5.24 2.90
CA LEU A 49 -6.40 5.36 3.91
C LEU A 49 -5.67 6.69 3.80
N ALA A 50 -5.32 7.10 2.60
CA ALA A 50 -4.65 8.38 2.36
C ALA A 50 -5.53 9.57 2.74
N LYS A 51 -6.81 9.54 2.39
CA LYS A 51 -7.77 10.58 2.77
C LYS A 51 -7.95 10.70 4.28
N GLY A 52 -7.78 9.59 5.00
CA GLY A 52 -7.83 9.59 6.46
C GLY A 52 -6.65 10.29 7.13
N GLY A 53 -5.61 10.61 6.39
CA GLY A 53 -4.48 11.41 6.88
C GLY A 53 -3.26 10.63 7.34
N VAL A 54 -3.20 9.31 7.12
CA VAL A 54 -2.01 8.52 7.45
C VAL A 54 -0.81 9.02 6.65
N GLY A 55 0.34 9.15 7.32
CA GLY A 55 1.52 9.76 6.70
C GLY A 55 2.24 8.88 5.69
N LEU A 56 2.22 7.57 5.90
CA LEU A 56 2.91 6.62 5.04
C LEU A 56 2.06 5.36 4.89
N ILE A 57 1.95 4.85 3.68
CA ILE A 57 1.27 3.60 3.39
C ILE A 57 2.28 2.66 2.74
N ILE A 58 2.42 1.47 3.28
CA ILE A 58 3.21 0.40 2.67
C ILE A 58 2.24 -0.65 2.16
N VAL A 59 2.26 -0.88 0.85
CA VAL A 59 1.38 -1.86 0.20
C VAL A 59 1.70 -3.25 0.74
N GLY A 60 0.67 -4.08 0.87
CA GLY A 60 0.80 -5.43 1.39
C GLY A 60 1.53 -6.38 0.45
N ALA A 61 1.53 -7.66 0.80
CA ALA A 61 2.27 -8.67 0.09
C ALA A 61 2.01 -8.64 -1.43
N THR A 62 3.09 -8.49 -2.19
CA THR A 62 3.06 -8.46 -3.65
C THR A 62 4.05 -9.50 -4.14
N SER A 63 3.58 -10.48 -4.90
CA SER A 63 4.42 -11.58 -5.34
C SER A 63 5.24 -11.20 -6.58
N PRO A 64 6.53 -11.49 -6.59
CA PRO A 64 7.35 -11.35 -7.81
C PRO A 64 7.17 -12.50 -8.78
N ASP A 65 6.47 -13.57 -8.39
CA ASP A 65 6.20 -14.74 -9.22
C ASP A 65 4.83 -15.32 -8.84
N ALA A 66 3.85 -15.12 -9.71
CA ALA A 66 2.48 -15.58 -9.47
C ALA A 66 2.37 -17.11 -9.34
N ALA A 67 3.21 -17.86 -10.05
CA ALA A 67 3.12 -19.31 -10.09
C ALA A 67 3.56 -19.97 -8.78
N THR A 68 4.56 -19.41 -8.10
CA THR A 68 5.18 -20.05 -6.94
C THR A 68 5.14 -19.26 -5.65
N GLY A 69 4.90 -17.94 -5.72
CA GLY A 69 5.04 -17.07 -4.56
C GLY A 69 3.77 -16.35 -4.13
N ARG A 70 2.67 -16.50 -4.85
CA ARG A 70 1.44 -15.77 -4.56
C ARG A 70 0.71 -16.36 -3.35
N PRO A 71 0.55 -15.60 -2.25
CA PRO A 71 -0.05 -16.16 -1.03
C PRO A 71 -1.56 -16.42 -1.15
N THR A 72 -2.25 -15.66 -2.00
CA THR A 72 -3.69 -15.82 -2.23
C THR A 72 -3.99 -15.63 -3.71
N VAL A 73 -5.15 -16.18 -4.16
CA VAL A 73 -5.58 -16.03 -5.56
C VAL A 73 -6.00 -14.60 -5.91
N THR A 74 -6.16 -13.74 -4.92
CA THR A 74 -6.52 -12.32 -5.09
C THR A 74 -5.44 -11.38 -4.57
N GLY A 75 -4.22 -11.89 -4.36
CA GLY A 75 -3.07 -11.07 -3.98
C GLY A 75 -2.43 -10.38 -5.16
N LEU A 76 -1.74 -9.26 -4.90
CA LEU A 76 -1.02 -8.51 -5.92
C LEU A 76 0.15 -9.31 -6.48
N VAL A 77 0.44 -9.08 -7.76
CA VAL A 77 1.57 -9.67 -8.47
C VAL A 77 2.32 -8.57 -9.21
N ALA A 78 3.63 -8.69 -9.25
CA ALA A 78 4.52 -7.78 -9.99
C ALA A 78 5.57 -8.61 -10.72
N ASP A 79 5.13 -9.52 -11.61
CA ASP A 79 6.00 -10.44 -12.34
C ASP A 79 6.06 -10.19 -13.84
N SER A 80 5.29 -9.24 -14.37
CA SER A 80 5.30 -8.90 -15.78
C SER A 80 4.93 -7.43 -16.00
N ASP A 81 5.23 -6.92 -17.18
CA ASP A 81 4.97 -5.54 -17.55
C ASP A 81 3.47 -5.19 -17.58
N THR A 82 2.60 -6.19 -17.68
CA THR A 82 1.15 -5.98 -17.71
C THR A 82 0.61 -5.43 -16.38
N GLN A 83 1.32 -5.62 -15.27
CA GLN A 83 0.93 -5.09 -13.98
C GLN A 83 1.41 -3.65 -13.73
N ILE A 84 2.35 -3.14 -14.52
CA ILE A 84 2.95 -1.82 -14.29
C ILE A 84 1.91 -0.69 -14.26
N PRO A 85 0.93 -0.61 -15.19
CA PRO A 85 -0.01 0.52 -15.20
C PRO A 85 -0.81 0.69 -13.91
N GLY A 86 -1.07 -0.38 -13.17
CA GLY A 86 -1.82 -0.32 -11.91
C GLY A 86 -0.97 0.00 -10.70
N LEU A 87 0.31 -0.28 -10.77
CA LEU A 87 1.22 -0.08 -9.64
C LEU A 87 1.69 1.41 -9.54
#